data_d649ab6bd7873dfe42dee2b87df463d8
#
_entry.id   d649ab6bd7873dfe42dee2b87df463d8
#
_cell.length_a   1.000
_cell.length_b   1.000
_cell.length_c   1.000
_cell.angle_alpha   90.00
_cell.angle_beta   90.00
_cell.angle_gamma   90.00
#
_symmetry.space_group_name_H-M   'P 1'
#
loop_
_entity.id
_entity.type
_entity.pdbx_description
1 polymer ?
#
loop_
_entity_poly.entity_id
_entity_poly.type
_entity_poly.pdbx_seq_one_letter_code
_entity_poly.pdbx_strand_id
1 'polypeptide(L)'
;MQLLLTLIEQYGLWLVFANVLALQLGVPVPAYPTLIVVGAIAGRGDITLAQVIAVATSASLIADLIWYFAGARLGRRVLRLLCRLSLSPDSCVRQTENIYERWGAPSLMVAKFVPGFAAVATSMAGLMRTRLLSFVLFDTLGALLWSGVAVTLGWLFRDAVNDVIEAFNQAGRWGLTALVGMLMLYLAAKALQRHQLIRMLRMARVSSEELKTMIANQEGPLIVDVRSLSSQKQGRIPGAVWIDSNAFDESLRTQGLHQQITREVIVYCACPNEASAARVANKLMQAGFKRVRPLAGGIEAWVERGYDIELAE
;
A
#
# COMPACT_ATOMS: atom_id res chain seq x y z
N MET A 1 29.67 -2.03 -17.26
CA MET A 1 28.82 -3.03 -17.90
C MET A 1 29.49 -4.40 -17.94
N GLN A 2 30.71 -4.56 -18.48
CA GLN A 2 31.44 -5.83 -18.42
C GLN A 2 31.56 -6.39 -16.99
N LEU A 3 31.85 -5.54 -16.01
CA LEU A 3 31.90 -5.94 -14.59
C LEU A 3 30.56 -6.50 -14.08
N LEU A 4 29.43 -5.92 -14.50
CA LEU A 4 28.09 -6.40 -14.17
C LEU A 4 27.80 -7.76 -14.83
N LEU A 5 28.19 -7.95 -16.08
CA LEU A 5 28.04 -9.23 -16.78
C LEU A 5 28.91 -10.31 -16.13
N THR A 6 30.16 -10.00 -15.79
CA THR A 6 31.04 -10.93 -15.06
C THR A 6 30.52 -11.26 -13.66
N LEU A 7 29.94 -10.28 -12.96
CA LEU A 7 29.29 -10.50 -11.66
C LEU A 7 28.00 -11.34 -11.81
N ILE A 8 27.26 -11.17 -12.89
CA ILE A 8 26.06 -11.99 -13.17
C ILE A 8 26.48 -13.43 -13.52
N GLU A 9 27.54 -13.63 -14.28
CA GLU A 9 28.05 -14.97 -14.58
C GLU A 9 28.61 -15.68 -13.34
N GLN A 10 29.30 -14.98 -12.47
CA GLN A 10 29.96 -15.57 -11.29
C GLN A 10 29.05 -15.64 -10.05
N TYR A 11 28.16 -14.66 -9.86
CA TYR A 11 27.30 -14.52 -8.69
C TYR A 11 25.81 -14.35 -9.04
N GLY A 12 25.40 -14.65 -10.27
CA GLY A 12 24.08 -14.30 -10.80
C GLY A 12 22.90 -14.76 -9.94
N LEU A 13 22.96 -15.98 -9.42
CA LEU A 13 21.90 -16.49 -8.54
C LEU A 13 21.88 -15.79 -7.18
N TRP A 14 23.06 -15.44 -6.63
CA TRP A 14 23.16 -14.67 -5.38
C TRP A 14 22.68 -13.23 -5.56
N LEU A 15 22.96 -12.63 -6.69
CA LEU A 15 22.49 -11.30 -7.04
C LEU A 15 20.97 -11.28 -7.18
N VAL A 16 20.40 -12.28 -7.85
CA VAL A 16 18.94 -12.45 -7.94
C VAL A 16 18.32 -12.62 -6.55
N PHE A 17 18.90 -13.50 -5.74
CA PHE A 17 18.42 -13.73 -4.37
C PHE A 17 18.42 -12.44 -3.56
N ALA A 18 19.57 -11.75 -3.48
CA ALA A 18 19.71 -10.52 -2.70
C ALA A 18 18.78 -9.39 -3.21
N ASN A 19 18.66 -9.24 -4.54
CA ASN A 19 17.82 -8.23 -5.15
C ASN A 19 16.33 -8.47 -4.88
N VAL A 20 15.86 -9.71 -5.06
CA VAL A 20 14.45 -10.08 -4.78
C VAL A 20 14.16 -9.98 -3.29
N LEU A 21 15.07 -10.47 -2.43
CA LEU A 21 14.93 -10.36 -0.98
C LEU A 21 14.80 -8.90 -0.55
N ALA A 22 15.69 -8.02 -1.05
CA ALA A 22 15.68 -6.61 -0.73
C ALA A 22 14.37 -5.93 -1.18
N LEU A 23 13.90 -6.20 -2.41
CA LEU A 23 12.61 -5.68 -2.88
C LEU A 23 11.47 -6.10 -1.97
N GLN A 24 11.38 -7.39 -1.65
CA GLN A 24 10.28 -7.93 -0.85
C GLN A 24 10.35 -7.48 0.62
N LEU A 25 11.53 -7.14 1.13
CA LEU A 25 11.69 -6.47 2.42
C LEU A 25 11.32 -4.98 2.40
N GLY A 26 11.04 -4.41 1.21
CA GLY A 26 10.58 -3.03 1.06
C GLY A 26 11.65 -2.04 0.61
N VAL A 27 12.85 -2.51 0.25
CA VAL A 27 13.88 -1.67 -0.37
C VAL A 27 13.47 -1.37 -1.82
N PRO A 28 13.51 -0.11 -2.28
CA PRO A 28 13.06 0.26 -3.63
C PRO A 28 14.11 -0.12 -4.70
N VAL A 29 14.35 -1.42 -4.88
CA VAL A 29 15.24 -1.96 -5.92
C VAL A 29 14.41 -2.52 -7.09
N PRO A 30 14.90 -2.45 -8.34
CA PRO A 30 14.16 -2.89 -9.52
C PRO A 30 14.30 -4.40 -9.75
N ALA A 31 13.71 -5.24 -8.90
CA ALA A 31 13.87 -6.70 -9.01
C ALA A 31 13.14 -7.29 -10.23
N TYR A 32 11.99 -6.76 -10.63
CA TYR A 32 11.26 -7.27 -11.80
C TYR A 32 12.04 -7.08 -13.11
N PRO A 33 12.57 -5.88 -13.43
CA PRO A 33 13.52 -5.71 -14.54
C PRO A 33 14.76 -6.60 -14.44
N THR A 34 15.31 -6.80 -13.23
CA THR A 34 16.47 -7.69 -13.04
C THR A 34 16.12 -9.13 -13.43
N LEU A 35 14.94 -9.64 -13.04
CA LEU A 35 14.49 -10.97 -13.41
C LEU A 35 14.29 -11.13 -14.92
N ILE A 36 13.79 -10.11 -15.60
CA ILE A 36 13.66 -10.10 -17.07
C ILE A 36 15.04 -10.19 -17.73
N VAL A 37 15.99 -9.36 -17.30
CA VAL A 37 17.36 -9.37 -17.86
C VAL A 37 18.05 -10.70 -17.59
N VAL A 38 17.96 -11.23 -16.37
CA VAL A 38 18.57 -12.54 -16.04
C VAL A 38 17.86 -13.66 -16.82
N GLY A 39 16.55 -13.58 -17.03
CA GLY A 39 15.81 -14.51 -17.89
C GLY A 39 16.26 -14.49 -19.35
N ALA A 40 16.59 -13.31 -19.89
CA ALA A 40 17.13 -13.19 -21.25
C ALA A 40 18.53 -13.81 -21.40
N ILE A 41 19.35 -13.78 -20.35
CA ILE A 41 20.70 -14.33 -20.32
C ILE A 41 20.68 -15.84 -19.99
N ALA A 42 19.74 -16.27 -19.13
CA ALA A 42 19.59 -17.66 -18.74
C ALA A 42 19.30 -18.57 -19.93
N GLY A 43 19.87 -19.77 -19.90
CA GLY A 43 19.75 -20.73 -21.02
C GLY A 43 20.82 -20.58 -22.12
N ARG A 44 21.69 -19.57 -22.02
CA ARG A 44 22.90 -19.44 -22.86
C ARG A 44 24.17 -19.92 -22.15
N GLY A 45 24.13 -20.13 -20.85
CA GLY A 45 25.24 -20.51 -19.99
C GLY A 45 24.84 -21.57 -18.96
N ASP A 46 25.56 -21.60 -17.83
CA ASP A 46 25.39 -22.58 -16.76
C ASP A 46 24.11 -22.36 -15.91
N ILE A 47 23.43 -21.21 -16.06
CA ILE A 47 22.25 -20.86 -15.29
C ILE A 47 20.98 -21.25 -16.08
N THR A 48 20.14 -22.06 -15.48
CA THR A 48 18.84 -22.46 -16.05
C THR A 48 17.71 -21.55 -15.57
N LEU A 49 16.64 -21.40 -16.38
CA LEU A 49 15.42 -20.66 -16.00
C LEU A 49 14.82 -21.18 -14.68
N ALA A 50 14.82 -22.50 -14.51
CA ALA A 50 14.31 -23.14 -13.30
C ALA A 50 15.08 -22.73 -12.04
N GLN A 51 16.40 -22.61 -12.12
CA GLN A 51 17.25 -22.15 -11.01
C GLN A 51 16.94 -20.69 -10.64
N VAL A 52 16.80 -19.82 -11.64
CA VAL A 52 16.47 -18.40 -11.41
C VAL A 52 15.10 -18.28 -10.71
N ILE A 53 14.08 -19.00 -11.20
CA ILE A 53 12.74 -19.00 -10.63
C ILE A 53 12.75 -19.57 -9.20
N ALA A 54 13.47 -20.67 -8.96
CA ALA A 54 13.56 -21.28 -7.64
C ALA A 54 14.23 -20.35 -6.61
N VAL A 55 15.33 -19.69 -7.01
CA VAL A 55 16.05 -18.73 -6.16
C VAL A 55 15.20 -17.49 -5.88
N ALA A 56 14.56 -16.93 -6.89
CA ALA A 56 13.67 -15.77 -6.73
C ALA A 56 12.47 -16.10 -5.83
N THR A 57 11.87 -17.28 -6.01
CA THR A 57 10.75 -17.75 -5.18
C THR A 57 11.16 -17.96 -3.73
N SER A 58 12.32 -18.58 -3.48
CA SER A 58 12.83 -18.78 -2.11
C SER A 58 13.15 -17.47 -1.41
N ALA A 59 13.79 -16.53 -2.11
CA ALA A 59 14.08 -15.20 -1.58
C ALA A 59 12.80 -14.43 -1.22
N SER A 60 11.78 -14.49 -2.10
CA SER A 60 10.48 -13.91 -1.85
C SER A 60 9.81 -14.52 -0.62
N LEU A 61 9.74 -15.84 -0.55
CA LEU A 61 9.09 -16.55 0.56
C LEU A 61 9.75 -16.24 1.91
N ILE A 62 11.08 -16.15 1.95
CA ILE A 62 11.81 -15.77 3.17
C ILE A 62 11.41 -14.38 3.64
N ALA A 63 11.39 -13.39 2.74
CA ALA A 63 10.99 -12.03 3.08
C ALA A 63 9.52 -11.97 3.54
N ASP A 64 8.64 -12.69 2.87
CA ASP A 64 7.21 -12.71 3.16
C ASP A 64 6.89 -13.42 4.48
N LEU A 65 7.65 -14.45 4.84
CA LEU A 65 7.58 -15.06 6.17
C LEU A 65 8.00 -14.08 7.27
N ILE A 66 9.02 -13.26 7.05
CA ILE A 66 9.41 -12.20 7.99
C ILE A 66 8.23 -11.24 8.22
N TRP A 67 7.58 -10.79 7.15
CA TRP A 67 6.40 -9.92 7.25
C TRP A 67 5.19 -10.61 7.87
N TYR A 68 4.95 -11.89 7.58
CA TYR A 68 3.89 -12.68 8.21
C TYR A 68 4.09 -12.74 9.74
N PHE A 69 5.30 -13.12 10.20
CA PHE A 69 5.58 -13.19 11.64
C PHE A 69 5.60 -11.80 12.31
N ALA A 70 6.06 -10.77 11.60
CA ALA A 70 5.98 -9.39 12.07
C ALA A 70 4.51 -8.96 12.24
N GLY A 71 3.64 -9.26 11.28
CA GLY A 71 2.19 -9.02 11.37
C GLY A 71 1.52 -9.76 12.52
N ALA A 72 1.88 -11.05 12.70
CA ALA A 72 1.34 -11.89 13.78
C ALA A 72 1.73 -11.42 15.19
N ARG A 73 2.95 -10.86 15.36
CA ARG A 73 3.49 -10.43 16.67
C ARG A 73 3.21 -8.97 16.97
N LEU A 74 3.41 -8.08 16.01
CA LEU A 74 3.33 -6.62 16.18
C LEU A 74 1.98 -6.04 15.77
N GLY A 75 1.14 -6.84 15.12
CA GLY A 75 -0.21 -6.47 14.76
C GLY A 75 -0.29 -5.23 13.86
N ARG A 76 -1.25 -4.35 14.15
CA ARG A 76 -1.48 -3.13 13.35
C ARG A 76 -0.31 -2.15 13.33
N ARG A 77 0.70 -2.29 14.23
CA ARG A 77 1.89 -1.42 14.23
C ARG A 77 2.72 -1.60 12.96
N VAL A 78 2.87 -2.85 12.48
CA VAL A 78 3.59 -3.16 11.23
C VAL A 78 2.87 -2.55 10.03
N LEU A 79 1.55 -2.73 9.94
CA LEU A 79 0.75 -2.17 8.86
C LEU A 79 0.88 -0.64 8.80
N ARG A 80 0.83 0.03 9.94
CA ARG A 80 1.05 1.48 10.03
C ARG A 80 2.44 1.90 9.53
N LEU A 81 3.48 1.13 9.88
CA LEU A 81 4.85 1.41 9.43
C LEU A 81 4.99 1.24 7.91
N LEU A 82 4.53 0.11 7.36
CA LEU A 82 4.54 -0.15 5.93
C LEU A 82 3.78 0.90 5.14
N CYS A 83 2.64 1.33 5.66
CA CYS A 83 1.83 2.34 5.01
C CYS A 83 2.44 3.75 5.07
N ARG A 84 3.26 4.07 6.09
CA ARG A 84 4.03 5.32 6.10
C ARG A 84 5.05 5.38 4.97
N LEU A 85 5.64 4.25 4.61
CA LEU A 85 6.61 4.14 3.51
C LEU A 85 5.94 4.11 2.12
N SER A 86 4.65 3.77 2.05
CA SER A 86 3.90 3.75 0.78
C SER A 86 3.56 5.15 0.28
N LEU A 87 3.54 5.32 -1.04
CA LEU A 87 3.15 6.57 -1.70
C LEU A 87 1.66 6.93 -1.49
N SER A 88 0.83 5.98 -1.06
CA SER A 88 -0.60 6.15 -0.76
C SER A 88 -0.99 5.34 0.49
N PRO A 89 -0.61 5.81 1.70
CA PRO A 89 -0.74 5.04 2.93
C PRO A 89 -2.16 4.53 3.23
N ASP A 90 -3.14 5.38 3.00
CA ASP A 90 -4.51 5.15 3.44
C ASP A 90 -5.30 4.23 2.50
N SER A 91 -5.01 4.31 1.20
CA SER A 91 -5.60 3.40 0.21
C SER A 91 -5.05 1.98 0.37
N CYS A 92 -3.78 1.88 0.76
CA CYS A 92 -3.05 0.62 0.84
C CYS A 92 -3.62 -0.30 1.94
N VAL A 93 -3.77 0.17 3.18
CA VAL A 93 -4.30 -0.65 4.29
C VAL A 93 -5.74 -1.05 4.01
N ARG A 94 -6.59 -0.08 3.71
CA ARG A 94 -8.03 -0.31 3.53
C ARG A 94 -8.33 -1.23 2.35
N GLN A 95 -7.63 -1.01 1.23
CA GLN A 95 -7.80 -1.83 0.03
C GLN A 95 -7.29 -3.26 0.26
N THR A 96 -6.17 -3.41 0.98
CA THR A 96 -5.63 -4.72 1.35
C THR A 96 -6.57 -5.45 2.32
N GLU A 97 -7.05 -4.75 3.35
CA GLU A 97 -7.99 -5.29 4.35
C GLU A 97 -9.25 -5.81 3.66
N ASN A 98 -9.89 -5.01 2.81
CA ASN A 98 -11.08 -5.40 2.05
C ASN A 98 -10.83 -6.58 1.10
N ILE A 99 -9.68 -6.60 0.39
CA ILE A 99 -9.33 -7.69 -0.52
C ILE A 99 -9.05 -8.95 0.28
N TYR A 100 -8.30 -8.85 1.37
CA TYR A 100 -7.95 -10.00 2.19
C TYR A 100 -9.15 -10.57 2.94
N GLU A 101 -10.06 -9.75 3.45
CA GLU A 101 -11.32 -10.19 4.06
C GLU A 101 -12.22 -10.92 3.08
N ARG A 102 -12.24 -10.49 1.81
CA ARG A 102 -13.08 -11.08 0.77
C ARG A 102 -12.49 -12.37 0.17
N TRP A 103 -11.20 -12.42 -0.05
CA TRP A 103 -10.53 -13.49 -0.81
C TRP A 103 -9.63 -14.36 0.07
N GLY A 104 -9.27 -13.92 1.27
CA GLY A 104 -8.38 -14.63 2.17
C GLY A 104 -6.99 -14.88 1.59
N ALA A 105 -6.39 -16.04 1.94
CA ALA A 105 -5.04 -16.43 1.49
C ALA A 105 -4.85 -16.46 -0.05
N PRO A 106 -5.82 -16.82 -0.90
CA PRO A 106 -5.68 -16.72 -2.36
C PRO A 106 -5.30 -15.33 -2.88
N SER A 107 -5.64 -14.24 -2.15
CA SER A 107 -5.27 -12.88 -2.54
C SER A 107 -3.75 -12.66 -2.62
N LEU A 108 -2.95 -13.46 -1.91
CA LEU A 108 -1.49 -13.41 -1.92
C LEU A 108 -0.90 -13.71 -3.31
N MET A 109 -1.57 -14.55 -4.11
CA MET A 109 -1.12 -14.87 -5.46
C MET A 109 -1.07 -13.63 -6.37
N VAL A 110 -2.01 -12.70 -6.19
CA VAL A 110 -2.12 -11.47 -6.99
C VAL A 110 -1.37 -10.31 -6.34
N ALA A 111 -1.19 -10.35 -5.03
CA ALA A 111 -0.57 -9.28 -4.25
C ALA A 111 0.82 -8.88 -4.77
N LYS A 112 1.61 -9.84 -5.27
CA LYS A 112 2.98 -9.60 -5.76
C LYS A 112 3.05 -8.79 -7.06
N PHE A 113 1.96 -8.74 -7.83
CA PHE A 113 1.89 -7.93 -9.05
C PHE A 113 1.57 -6.45 -8.80
N VAL A 114 1.16 -6.12 -7.57
CA VAL A 114 0.84 -4.74 -7.19
C VAL A 114 1.97 -4.17 -6.34
N PRO A 115 2.70 -3.16 -6.82
CA PRO A 115 3.85 -2.59 -6.10
C PRO A 115 3.46 -2.11 -4.70
N GLY A 116 4.22 -2.55 -3.68
CA GLY A 116 4.01 -2.18 -2.28
C GLY A 116 2.84 -2.90 -1.59
N PHE A 117 2.06 -3.69 -2.32
CA PHE A 117 0.92 -4.42 -1.76
C PHE A 117 1.33 -5.76 -1.12
N ALA A 118 2.38 -6.42 -1.64
CA ALA A 118 2.83 -7.72 -1.16
C ALA A 118 3.15 -7.70 0.35
N ALA A 119 4.01 -6.79 0.82
CA ALA A 119 4.41 -6.71 2.22
C ALA A 119 3.22 -6.42 3.16
N VAL A 120 2.23 -5.64 2.70
CA VAL A 120 1.03 -5.34 3.48
C VAL A 120 0.11 -6.55 3.53
N ALA A 121 -0.09 -7.25 2.40
CA ALA A 121 -0.93 -8.46 2.32
C ALA A 121 -0.35 -9.60 3.17
N THR A 122 0.97 -9.82 3.13
CA THR A 122 1.65 -10.85 3.94
C THR A 122 1.60 -10.51 5.44
N SER A 123 1.78 -9.24 5.81
CA SER A 123 1.61 -8.78 7.20
C SER A 123 0.16 -8.91 7.67
N MET A 124 -0.83 -8.67 6.79
CA MET A 124 -2.25 -8.85 7.09
C MET A 124 -2.57 -10.32 7.31
N ALA A 125 -2.02 -11.23 6.50
CA ALA A 125 -2.16 -12.66 6.69
C ALA A 125 -1.69 -13.10 8.09
N GLY A 126 -0.56 -12.54 8.55
CA GLY A 126 -0.05 -12.76 9.89
C GLY A 126 -0.97 -12.20 11.00
N LEU A 127 -1.46 -10.96 10.82
CA LEU A 127 -2.38 -10.29 11.76
C LEU A 127 -3.68 -11.09 11.93
N MET A 128 -4.24 -11.59 10.83
CA MET A 128 -5.46 -12.40 10.81
C MET A 128 -5.23 -13.85 11.24
N ARG A 129 -3.98 -14.20 11.61
CA ARG A 129 -3.59 -15.57 12.03
C ARG A 129 -4.00 -16.64 11.01
N THR A 130 -3.86 -16.33 9.72
CA THR A 130 -4.04 -17.30 8.64
C THR A 130 -3.17 -18.53 8.89
N ARG A 131 -3.69 -19.72 8.64
CA ARG A 131 -2.93 -20.98 8.82
C ARG A 131 -1.63 -20.91 8.01
N LEU A 132 -0.49 -21.15 8.65
CA LEU A 132 0.83 -21.02 8.04
C LEU A 132 0.97 -21.84 6.74
N LEU A 133 0.39 -23.05 6.73
CA LEU A 133 0.41 -23.91 5.54
C LEU A 133 -0.33 -23.27 4.35
N SER A 134 -1.52 -22.70 4.59
CA SER A 134 -2.26 -21.98 3.55
C SER A 134 -1.49 -20.75 3.07
N PHE A 135 -0.88 -19.99 4.01
CA PHE A 135 -0.05 -18.85 3.68
C PHE A 135 1.10 -19.26 2.76
N VAL A 136 1.93 -20.22 3.19
CA VAL A 136 3.09 -20.70 2.42
C VAL A 136 2.67 -21.22 1.05
N LEU A 137 1.57 -21.98 0.94
CA LEU A 137 1.10 -22.50 -0.32
C LEU A 137 0.75 -21.38 -1.32
N PHE A 138 -0.14 -20.46 -0.93
CA PHE A 138 -0.60 -19.41 -1.84
C PHE A 138 0.47 -18.35 -2.10
N ASP A 139 1.32 -18.05 -1.13
CA ASP A 139 2.43 -17.13 -1.30
C ASP A 139 3.50 -17.70 -2.23
N THR A 140 3.85 -18.99 -2.08
CA THR A 140 4.78 -19.69 -2.98
C THR A 140 4.24 -19.74 -4.41
N LEU A 141 2.94 -20.06 -4.59
CA LEU A 141 2.31 -20.03 -5.91
C LEU A 141 2.35 -18.62 -6.53
N GLY A 142 2.08 -17.59 -5.73
CA GLY A 142 2.19 -16.22 -6.17
C GLY A 142 3.62 -15.83 -6.56
N ALA A 143 4.62 -16.24 -5.77
CA ALA A 143 6.03 -15.99 -6.05
C ALA A 143 6.51 -16.72 -7.32
N LEU A 144 6.09 -17.98 -7.50
CA LEU A 144 6.37 -18.77 -8.70
C LEU A 144 5.75 -18.11 -9.94
N LEU A 145 4.51 -17.66 -9.85
CA LEU A 145 3.83 -16.99 -10.95
C LEU A 145 4.51 -15.67 -11.29
N TRP A 146 4.80 -14.86 -10.28
CA TRP A 146 5.42 -13.54 -10.44
C TRP A 146 6.84 -13.62 -11.02
N SER A 147 7.70 -14.48 -10.46
CA SER A 147 9.06 -14.68 -10.97
C SER A 147 9.08 -15.45 -12.29
N GLY A 148 8.21 -16.46 -12.44
CA GLY A 148 8.07 -17.24 -13.66
C GLY A 148 7.67 -16.40 -14.85
N VAL A 149 6.70 -15.48 -14.70
CA VAL A 149 6.28 -14.56 -15.76
C VAL A 149 7.45 -13.65 -16.14
N ALA A 150 8.16 -13.04 -15.18
CA ALA A 150 9.27 -12.14 -15.46
C ALA A 150 10.41 -12.86 -16.20
N VAL A 151 10.83 -14.02 -15.70
CA VAL A 151 11.94 -14.80 -16.28
C VAL A 151 11.57 -15.36 -17.65
N THR A 152 10.34 -15.85 -17.82
CA THR A 152 9.87 -16.38 -19.12
C THR A 152 9.73 -15.27 -20.16
N LEU A 153 9.23 -14.09 -19.78
CA LEU A 153 9.19 -12.92 -20.67
C LEU A 153 10.61 -12.52 -21.10
N GLY A 154 11.55 -12.48 -20.15
CA GLY A 154 12.95 -12.22 -20.49
C GLY A 154 13.53 -13.22 -21.49
N TRP A 155 13.29 -14.49 -21.28
CA TRP A 155 13.74 -15.56 -22.18
C TRP A 155 13.08 -15.50 -23.57
N LEU A 156 11.75 -15.25 -23.61
CA LEU A 156 10.99 -15.18 -24.85
C LEU A 156 11.41 -13.98 -25.72
N PHE A 157 11.61 -12.82 -25.07
CA PHE A 157 11.98 -11.57 -25.71
C PHE A 157 13.48 -11.26 -25.61
N ARG A 158 14.32 -12.29 -25.48
CA ARG A 158 15.77 -12.13 -25.26
C ARG A 158 16.47 -11.25 -26.29
N ASP A 159 16.05 -11.33 -27.56
CA ASP A 159 16.66 -10.54 -28.63
C ASP A 159 16.30 -9.06 -28.46
N ALA A 160 15.04 -8.73 -28.21
CA ALA A 160 14.62 -7.36 -27.88
C ALA A 160 15.26 -6.82 -26.60
N VAL A 161 15.45 -7.67 -25.57
CA VAL A 161 16.16 -7.28 -24.33
C VAL A 161 17.62 -6.97 -24.63
N ASN A 162 18.29 -7.74 -25.50
CA ASN A 162 19.66 -7.48 -25.93
C ASN A 162 19.78 -6.16 -26.74
N ASP A 163 18.82 -5.91 -27.65
CA ASP A 163 18.78 -4.65 -28.41
C ASP A 163 18.65 -3.43 -27.49
N VAL A 164 17.81 -3.55 -26.45
CA VAL A 164 17.68 -2.51 -25.43
C VAL A 164 18.98 -2.34 -24.63
N ILE A 165 19.63 -3.43 -24.22
CA ILE A 165 20.91 -3.38 -23.52
C ILE A 165 21.99 -2.73 -24.40
N GLU A 166 22.04 -3.06 -25.70
CA GLU A 166 22.98 -2.44 -26.67
C GLU A 166 22.68 -0.96 -26.88
N ALA A 167 21.39 -0.58 -26.99
CA ALA A 167 20.98 0.81 -27.08
C ALA A 167 21.40 1.61 -25.84
N PHE A 168 21.26 1.04 -24.64
CA PHE A 168 21.77 1.64 -23.40
C PHE A 168 23.29 1.75 -23.37
N ASN A 169 24.00 0.75 -23.90
CA ASN A 169 25.45 0.79 -24.01
C ASN A 169 25.92 1.90 -24.98
N GLN A 170 25.23 2.06 -26.12
CA GLN A 170 25.53 3.10 -27.11
C GLN A 170 25.17 4.51 -26.60
N ALA A 171 24.04 4.64 -25.87
CA ALA A 171 23.64 5.91 -25.22
C ALA A 171 24.62 6.36 -24.12
N GLY A 172 25.46 5.46 -23.61
CA GLY A 172 26.50 5.74 -22.63
C GLY A 172 25.93 6.24 -21.30
N ARG A 173 26.78 6.97 -20.55
CA ARG A 173 26.39 7.54 -19.23
C ARG A 173 25.20 8.50 -19.32
N TRP A 174 24.99 9.16 -20.43
CA TRP A 174 23.93 10.16 -20.63
C TRP A 174 22.53 9.55 -20.67
N GLY A 175 22.36 8.36 -21.25
CA GLY A 175 21.07 7.66 -21.26
C GLY A 175 20.62 7.24 -19.84
N LEU A 176 21.55 6.72 -19.04
CA LEU A 176 21.28 6.34 -17.66
C LEU A 176 20.98 7.56 -16.78
N THR A 177 21.77 8.64 -16.92
CA THR A 177 21.52 9.88 -16.14
C THR A 177 20.20 10.54 -16.51
N ALA A 178 19.80 10.52 -17.78
CA ALA A 178 18.51 11.03 -18.22
C ALA A 178 17.35 10.20 -17.64
N LEU A 179 17.46 8.86 -17.66
CA LEU A 179 16.43 7.97 -17.06
C LEU A 179 16.30 8.19 -15.55
N VAL A 180 17.43 8.22 -14.82
CA VAL A 180 17.46 8.49 -13.39
C VAL A 180 16.89 9.89 -13.08
N GLY A 181 17.29 10.90 -13.86
CA GLY A 181 16.77 12.26 -13.74
C GLY A 181 15.26 12.34 -13.94
N MET A 182 14.73 11.66 -14.95
CA MET A 182 13.29 11.61 -15.22
C MET A 182 12.52 10.88 -14.09
N LEU A 183 13.08 9.79 -13.57
CA LEU A 183 12.50 9.08 -12.43
C LEU A 183 12.48 9.95 -11.17
N MET A 184 13.60 10.63 -10.87
CA MET A 184 13.70 11.54 -9.73
C MET A 184 12.73 12.72 -9.86
N LEU A 185 12.58 13.29 -11.05
CA LEU A 185 11.62 14.37 -11.33
C LEU A 185 10.19 13.88 -11.15
N TYR A 186 9.85 12.69 -11.63
CA TYR A 186 8.54 12.08 -11.43
C TYR A 186 8.23 11.86 -9.93
N LEU A 187 9.18 11.29 -9.19
CA LEU A 187 9.04 11.07 -7.74
C LEU A 187 8.92 12.39 -6.97
N ALA A 188 9.72 13.40 -7.34
CA ALA A 188 9.65 14.73 -6.74
C ALA A 188 8.31 15.42 -7.02
N ALA A 189 7.82 15.37 -8.26
CA ALA A 189 6.50 15.92 -8.63
C ALA A 189 5.38 15.26 -7.82
N LYS A 190 5.43 13.93 -7.67
CA LYS A 190 4.45 13.16 -6.90
C LYS A 190 4.53 13.46 -5.39
N ALA A 191 5.73 13.63 -4.85
CA ALA A 191 5.95 14.03 -3.46
C ALA A 191 5.43 15.46 -3.19
N LEU A 192 5.65 16.40 -4.12
CA LEU A 192 5.14 17.76 -4.03
C LEU A 192 3.60 17.82 -4.06
N GLN A 193 2.96 17.07 -4.96
CA GLN A 193 1.49 16.96 -4.99
C GLN A 193 0.93 16.44 -3.68
N ARG A 194 1.59 15.43 -3.09
CA ARG A 194 1.22 14.90 -1.78
C ARG A 194 1.39 15.94 -0.68
N HIS A 195 2.49 16.68 -0.70
CA HIS A 195 2.78 17.70 0.33
C HIS A 195 1.80 18.87 0.28
N GLN A 196 1.40 19.30 -0.91
CA GLN A 196 0.39 20.33 -1.10
C GLN A 196 -0.97 19.90 -0.56
N LEU A 197 -1.41 18.67 -0.85
CA LEU A 197 -2.66 18.12 -0.33
C LEU A 197 -2.66 18.09 1.21
N ILE A 198 -1.56 17.61 1.83
CA ILE A 198 -1.42 17.57 3.29
C ILE A 198 -1.42 18.98 3.90
N ARG A 199 -0.81 19.96 3.24
CA ARG A 199 -0.82 21.36 3.73
C ARG A 199 -2.20 21.99 3.71
N MET A 200 -2.98 21.80 2.67
CA MET A 200 -4.36 22.34 2.60
C MET A 200 -5.25 21.78 3.72
N LEU A 201 -5.00 20.54 4.14
CA LEU A 201 -5.80 19.84 5.14
C LEU A 201 -5.35 20.13 6.58
N ARG A 202 -4.09 20.55 6.78
CA ARG A 202 -3.58 20.89 8.13
C ARG A 202 -4.21 22.15 8.73
N MET A 203 -4.74 23.07 7.93
CA MET A 203 -5.24 24.36 8.42
C MET A 203 -6.67 24.30 9.03
N ALA A 204 -7.38 23.18 8.93
CA ALA A 204 -8.79 23.09 9.34
C ALA A 204 -9.10 21.86 10.22
N ARG A 205 -8.13 21.34 11.00
CA ARG A 205 -8.35 20.15 11.85
C ARG A 205 -9.05 20.50 13.15
N VAL A 206 -9.89 19.56 13.63
CA VAL A 206 -10.49 19.58 14.97
C VAL A 206 -9.70 18.64 15.87
N SER A 207 -9.39 19.04 17.10
CA SER A 207 -8.83 18.13 18.10
C SER A 207 -9.91 17.24 18.72
N SER A 208 -9.50 16.10 19.30
CA SER A 208 -10.44 15.22 20.01
C SER A 208 -11.10 15.93 21.21
N GLU A 209 -10.39 16.86 21.86
CA GLU A 209 -10.91 17.68 22.97
C GLU A 209 -11.97 18.68 22.49
N GLU A 210 -11.69 19.37 21.37
CA GLU A 210 -12.61 20.32 20.75
C GLU A 210 -13.90 19.59 20.34
N LEU A 211 -13.78 18.42 19.68
CA LEU A 211 -14.93 17.61 19.29
C LEU A 211 -15.74 17.15 20.53
N LYS A 212 -15.07 16.71 21.61
CA LYS A 212 -15.75 16.32 22.86
C LYS A 212 -16.53 17.50 23.44
N THR A 213 -15.96 18.69 23.42
CA THR A 213 -16.62 19.92 23.88
C THR A 213 -17.81 20.29 23.00
N MET A 214 -17.69 20.20 21.67
CA MET A 214 -18.80 20.43 20.74
C MET A 214 -19.96 19.47 20.96
N ILE A 215 -19.68 18.19 21.25
CA ILE A 215 -20.70 17.19 21.59
C ILE A 215 -21.38 17.55 22.93
N ALA A 216 -20.58 17.90 23.93
CA ALA A 216 -21.09 18.24 25.27
C ALA A 216 -21.97 19.51 25.28
N ASN A 217 -21.60 20.50 24.48
CA ASN A 217 -22.33 21.77 24.34
C ASN A 217 -23.56 21.67 23.42
N GLN A 218 -23.87 20.47 22.91
CA GLN A 218 -24.98 20.24 21.97
C GLN A 218 -24.90 21.12 20.69
N GLU A 219 -23.71 21.48 20.27
CA GLU A 219 -23.49 22.25 19.02
C GLU A 219 -23.86 21.46 17.76
N GLY A 220 -24.13 20.15 17.94
CA GLY A 220 -24.68 19.24 16.93
C GLY A 220 -23.85 19.10 15.67
N PRO A 221 -22.49 18.94 15.73
CA PRO A 221 -21.73 18.69 14.53
C PRO A 221 -22.19 17.37 13.89
N LEU A 222 -22.12 17.29 12.55
CA LEU A 222 -22.30 16.04 11.84
C LEU A 222 -20.99 15.26 11.87
N ILE A 223 -20.95 14.15 12.59
CA ILE A 223 -19.74 13.31 12.72
C ILE A 223 -19.82 12.21 11.67
N VAL A 224 -18.80 12.12 10.81
CA VAL A 224 -18.74 11.19 9.67
C VAL A 224 -17.61 10.19 9.87
N ASP A 225 -17.96 8.90 9.92
CA ASP A 225 -17.02 7.79 9.93
C ASP A 225 -16.77 7.29 8.51
N VAL A 226 -15.52 7.32 8.07
CA VAL A 226 -15.12 6.84 6.72
C VAL A 226 -14.28 5.56 6.79
N ARG A 227 -14.29 4.85 7.91
CA ARG A 227 -13.61 3.57 8.08
C ARG A 227 -14.36 2.44 7.37
N SER A 228 -13.70 1.27 7.24
CA SER A 228 -14.36 0.05 6.76
C SER A 228 -15.42 -0.45 7.75
N LEU A 229 -16.41 -1.18 7.27
CA LEU A 229 -17.45 -1.79 8.11
C LEU A 229 -16.87 -2.69 9.20
N SER A 230 -15.82 -3.43 8.92
CA SER A 230 -15.11 -4.28 9.88
C SER A 230 -14.48 -3.46 11.03
N SER A 231 -13.94 -2.29 10.72
CA SER A 231 -13.34 -1.39 11.71
C SER A 231 -14.40 -0.74 12.61
N GLN A 232 -15.63 -0.57 12.15
CA GLN A 232 -16.74 -0.02 12.94
C GLN A 232 -17.25 -0.98 14.01
N LYS A 233 -17.16 -2.30 13.77
CA LYS A 233 -17.51 -3.32 14.78
C LYS A 233 -16.68 -3.20 16.06
N GLN A 234 -15.54 -2.50 16.00
CA GLN A 234 -14.66 -2.25 17.15
C GLN A 234 -15.04 -0.98 17.94
N GLY A 235 -16.10 -0.30 17.54
CA GLY A 235 -16.61 0.93 18.13
C GLY A 235 -16.44 2.15 17.21
N ARG A 236 -17.35 3.12 17.38
CA ARG A 236 -17.38 4.40 16.65
C ARG A 236 -17.53 5.56 17.63
N ILE A 237 -17.23 6.78 17.21
CA ILE A 237 -17.54 7.98 17.98
C ILE A 237 -19.06 8.09 18.10
N PRO A 238 -19.62 8.34 19.31
CA PRO A 238 -21.06 8.42 19.49
C PRO A 238 -21.75 9.38 18.51
N GLY A 239 -22.85 8.92 17.92
CA GLY A 239 -23.60 9.70 16.92
C GLY A 239 -22.94 9.82 15.54
N ALA A 240 -21.89 9.08 15.26
CA ALA A 240 -21.22 9.10 13.94
C ALA A 240 -22.06 8.39 12.88
N VAL A 241 -22.17 9.02 11.72
CA VAL A 241 -22.80 8.48 10.51
C VAL A 241 -21.75 7.88 9.61
N TRP A 242 -21.97 6.69 9.08
CA TRP A 242 -21.02 6.04 8.19
C TRP A 242 -21.20 6.46 6.73
N ILE A 243 -20.09 6.76 6.07
CA ILE A 243 -20.04 7.01 4.62
C ILE A 243 -19.03 6.08 3.97
N ASP A 244 -19.48 5.28 2.98
CA ASP A 244 -18.56 4.55 2.13
C ASP A 244 -17.90 5.50 1.13
N SER A 245 -16.57 5.63 1.26
CA SER A 245 -15.79 6.48 0.35
C SER A 245 -15.80 6.00 -1.10
N ASN A 246 -16.14 4.72 -1.37
CA ASN A 246 -16.23 4.15 -2.71
C ASN A 246 -17.62 4.36 -3.32
N ALA A 247 -18.67 4.34 -2.49
CA ALA A 247 -20.06 4.60 -2.85
C ALA A 247 -20.53 5.92 -2.23
N PHE A 248 -19.74 6.99 -2.38
CA PHE A 248 -19.92 8.26 -1.68
C PHE A 248 -21.29 8.91 -1.97
N ASP A 249 -21.67 9.03 -3.25
CA ASP A 249 -22.92 9.68 -3.65
C ASP A 249 -24.17 8.90 -3.20
N GLU A 250 -24.09 7.58 -3.22
CA GLU A 250 -25.13 6.69 -2.73
C GLU A 250 -25.27 6.81 -1.21
N SER A 251 -24.15 6.82 -0.48
CA SER A 251 -24.12 6.99 0.97
C SER A 251 -24.71 8.35 1.40
N LEU A 252 -24.44 9.43 0.68
CA LEU A 252 -25.02 10.75 0.94
C LEU A 252 -26.54 10.76 0.78
N ARG A 253 -27.06 10.07 -0.25
CA ARG A 253 -28.50 9.98 -0.52
C ARG A 253 -29.22 9.14 0.51
N THR A 254 -28.72 7.95 0.80
CA THR A 254 -29.33 7.00 1.74
C THR A 254 -29.37 7.54 3.18
N GLN A 255 -28.36 8.32 3.56
CA GLN A 255 -28.27 8.94 4.89
C GLN A 255 -29.00 10.31 4.97
N GLY A 256 -29.59 10.79 3.86
CA GLY A 256 -30.31 12.08 3.84
C GLY A 256 -29.45 13.29 4.15
N LEU A 257 -28.13 13.21 3.95
CA LEU A 257 -27.18 14.23 4.39
C LEU A 257 -27.24 15.50 3.53
N HIS A 258 -27.80 15.45 2.33
CA HIS A 258 -28.00 16.61 1.46
C HIS A 258 -28.81 17.74 2.11
N GLN A 259 -29.64 17.44 3.11
CA GLN A 259 -30.44 18.44 3.81
C GLN A 259 -29.65 19.15 4.94
N GLN A 260 -28.44 18.67 5.25
CA GLN A 260 -27.64 19.16 6.38
C GLN A 260 -26.39 19.96 5.95
N ILE A 261 -26.40 20.56 4.77
CA ILE A 261 -25.25 21.29 4.16
C ILE A 261 -24.76 22.46 5.03
N THR A 262 -25.60 23.02 5.89
CA THR A 262 -25.26 24.14 6.75
C THR A 262 -24.55 23.73 8.04
N ARG A 263 -24.63 22.46 8.44
CA ARG A 263 -24.02 21.96 9.66
C ARG A 263 -22.51 21.84 9.49
N GLU A 264 -21.78 21.97 10.60
CA GLU A 264 -20.36 21.65 10.63
C GLU A 264 -20.18 20.13 10.58
N VAL A 265 -19.29 19.67 9.70
CA VAL A 265 -19.04 18.25 9.46
C VAL A 265 -17.64 17.90 9.94
N ILE A 266 -17.55 16.95 10.85
CA ILE A 266 -16.28 16.40 11.35
C ILE A 266 -16.10 15.02 10.78
N VAL A 267 -15.04 14.84 9.96
CA VAL A 267 -14.75 13.56 9.29
C VAL A 267 -13.58 12.86 9.97
N TYR A 268 -13.73 11.59 10.30
CA TYR A 268 -12.63 10.83 10.88
C TYR A 268 -12.39 9.48 10.22
N CYS A 269 -11.14 9.00 10.33
CA CYS A 269 -10.69 7.69 9.89
C CYS A 269 -9.80 7.03 10.95
N ALA A 270 -9.29 5.85 10.65
CA ALA A 270 -8.27 5.16 11.47
C ALA A 270 -6.85 5.33 10.91
N CYS A 271 -6.63 6.29 10.02
CA CYS A 271 -5.37 6.44 9.30
C CYS A 271 -4.45 7.45 10.01
N PRO A 272 -3.13 7.16 10.15
CA PRO A 272 -2.19 8.02 10.88
C PRO A 272 -2.05 9.45 10.33
N ASN A 273 -2.39 9.67 9.07
CA ASN A 273 -2.28 10.97 8.40
C ASN A 273 -3.65 11.54 7.97
N GLU A 274 -4.74 10.95 8.41
CA GLU A 274 -6.12 11.38 8.13
C GLU A 274 -6.45 11.54 6.64
N ALA A 275 -5.67 10.94 5.74
CA ALA A 275 -5.81 11.19 4.30
C ALA A 275 -7.14 10.67 3.73
N SER A 276 -7.70 9.59 4.30
CA SER A 276 -9.05 9.13 3.92
C SER A 276 -10.12 10.11 4.37
N ALA A 277 -10.03 10.61 5.62
CA ALA A 277 -10.93 11.64 6.13
C ALA A 277 -10.85 12.92 5.29
N ALA A 278 -9.64 13.34 4.97
CA ALA A 278 -9.34 14.48 4.15
C ALA A 278 -9.90 14.40 2.72
N ARG A 279 -9.80 13.21 2.09
CA ARG A 279 -10.35 12.98 0.75
C ARG A 279 -11.87 13.06 0.75
N VAL A 280 -12.51 12.46 1.76
CA VAL A 280 -13.97 12.54 1.91
C VAL A 280 -14.41 13.95 2.30
N ALA A 281 -13.65 14.65 3.14
CA ALA A 281 -13.90 16.06 3.45
C ALA A 281 -13.88 16.94 2.19
N ASN A 282 -12.94 16.72 1.28
CA ASN A 282 -12.92 17.43 0.00
C ASN A 282 -14.13 17.10 -0.89
N LYS A 283 -14.54 15.83 -0.96
CA LYS A 283 -15.76 15.43 -1.67
C LYS A 283 -17.02 16.08 -1.07
N LEU A 284 -17.11 16.15 0.26
CA LEU A 284 -18.21 16.84 0.95
C LEU A 284 -18.23 18.34 0.63
N MET A 285 -17.07 19.00 0.61
CA MET A 285 -16.99 20.41 0.20
C MET A 285 -17.43 20.60 -1.26
N GLN A 286 -17.05 19.69 -2.15
CA GLN A 286 -17.52 19.71 -3.55
C GLN A 286 -19.04 19.45 -3.67
N ALA A 287 -19.61 18.67 -2.75
CA ALA A 287 -21.05 18.44 -2.65
C ALA A 287 -21.82 19.60 -1.97
N GLY A 288 -21.13 20.70 -1.61
CA GLY A 288 -21.75 21.94 -1.11
C GLY A 288 -21.70 22.16 0.40
N PHE A 289 -21.09 21.26 1.18
CA PHE A 289 -20.89 21.46 2.62
C PHE A 289 -19.87 22.58 2.87
N LYS A 290 -20.25 23.60 3.66
CA LYS A 290 -19.42 24.80 3.84
C LYS A 290 -18.33 24.67 4.89
N ARG A 291 -18.54 23.84 5.94
CA ARG A 291 -17.63 23.65 7.06
C ARG A 291 -17.34 22.16 7.24
N VAL A 292 -16.24 21.69 6.66
CA VAL A 292 -15.83 20.30 6.78
C VAL A 292 -14.41 20.26 7.34
N ARG A 293 -14.22 19.59 8.48
CA ARG A 293 -12.95 19.54 9.20
C ARG A 293 -12.58 18.08 9.54
N PRO A 294 -11.37 17.62 9.23
CA PRO A 294 -10.90 16.31 9.68
C PRO A 294 -10.59 16.30 11.17
N LEU A 295 -10.89 15.17 11.85
CA LEU A 295 -10.49 14.94 13.23
C LEU A 295 -9.02 14.59 13.33
N ALA A 296 -8.25 15.38 14.06
CA ALA A 296 -6.82 15.17 14.25
C ALA A 296 -6.53 13.85 14.98
N GLY A 297 -5.71 12.99 14.38
CA GLY A 297 -5.41 11.66 14.89
C GLY A 297 -6.55 10.64 14.77
N GLY A 298 -7.69 11.01 14.17
CA GLY A 298 -8.83 10.14 13.92
C GLY A 298 -9.37 9.47 15.18
N ILE A 299 -9.95 8.27 15.02
CA ILE A 299 -10.52 7.53 16.15
C ILE A 299 -9.45 7.07 17.15
N GLU A 300 -8.20 6.86 16.71
CA GLU A 300 -7.15 6.42 17.63
C GLU A 300 -6.86 7.49 18.68
N ALA A 301 -6.77 8.76 18.31
CA ALA A 301 -6.58 9.85 19.25
C ALA A 301 -7.80 10.09 20.16
N TRP A 302 -9.00 9.71 19.73
CA TRP A 302 -10.20 9.72 20.54
C TRP A 302 -10.15 8.66 21.63
N VAL A 303 -9.82 7.42 21.26
CA VAL A 303 -9.71 6.28 22.16
C VAL A 303 -8.52 6.39 23.12
N GLU A 304 -7.37 6.91 22.65
CA GLU A 304 -6.18 7.13 23.49
C GLU A 304 -6.46 8.11 24.65
N ARG A 305 -7.42 9.03 24.48
CA ARG A 305 -7.87 9.96 25.53
C ARG A 305 -8.93 9.37 26.46
N GLY A 306 -9.32 8.11 26.24
CA GLY A 306 -10.32 7.43 27.06
C GLY A 306 -11.75 7.94 26.85
N TYR A 307 -12.06 8.54 25.70
CA TYR A 307 -13.41 9.00 25.40
C TYR A 307 -14.29 7.85 24.96
N ASP A 308 -15.59 7.96 25.26
CA ASP A 308 -16.59 6.94 25.00
C ASP A 308 -16.68 6.57 23.52
N ILE A 309 -16.86 5.28 23.26
CA ILE A 309 -17.15 4.73 21.93
C ILE A 309 -18.49 3.98 21.98
N GLU A 310 -19.24 4.08 20.90
CA GLU A 310 -20.49 3.35 20.68
C GLU A 310 -20.17 2.09 19.87
N LEU A 311 -20.57 0.92 20.36
CA LEU A 311 -20.46 -0.33 19.61
C LEU A 311 -21.59 -0.36 18.57
N ALA A 312 -21.25 -0.72 17.33
CA ALA A 312 -22.27 -0.95 16.30
C ALA A 312 -23.05 -2.23 16.66
N GLU A 313 -24.37 -2.12 16.76
CA GLU A 313 -25.28 -3.25 16.88
C GLU A 313 -25.24 -4.16 15.65
#